data_2765ddf506265a084e514324a76afe06
#
_entry.id   2765ddf506265a084e514324a76afe06
#
_cell.length_a   1.000
_cell.length_b   1.000
_cell.length_c   1.000
_cell.angle_alpha   90.00
_cell.angle_beta   90.00
_cell.angle_gamma   90.00
#
_symmetry.space_group_name_H-M   'P 1'
#
loop_
_entity.id
_entity.type
_entity.pdbx_description
1 polymer ?
#
loop_
_entity_poly.entity_id
_entity_poly.type
_entity_poly.pdbx_seq_one_letter_code
_entity_poly.pdbx_strand_id
1 'polypeptide(L)'
;GLTNLDIDTLTPKAYAIPTLVAYGTKDVMTAQVEGTEKIVDLAHQAGNWDVTIRTYPIANHVLRLGDEANSGTPFADAYVDDVVDWAVGTTHGLKQTSERVAGTRMYQSIAVPLDLKANRGLTIYLVALHASMLVLLLAAGVLWLAVLMRKIWARARGRRYRLGLAQGFKTSLVTLTIATMATFVLFCAGLGDVIMGVVKLAWGSAPVEYP
;
A
#
# COMPACT_ATOMS: atom_id res chain seq x y z
N GLY A 1 -2.57 7.35 -0.86
CA GLY A 1 -2.52 6.29 0.10
C GLY A 1 -3.87 5.64 0.32
N LEU A 2 -3.87 4.34 0.45
CA LEU A 2 -5.07 3.53 0.72
C LEU A 2 -5.65 3.85 2.11
N THR A 3 -4.84 4.33 3.01
CA THR A 3 -5.24 4.78 4.32
C THR A 3 -4.75 6.19 4.53
N ASN A 4 -5.69 7.05 4.76
CA ASN A 4 -5.43 8.40 5.15
C ASN A 4 -5.17 8.40 6.64
N LEU A 5 -3.95 8.11 7.03
CA LEU A 5 -3.51 8.37 8.39
C LEU A 5 -3.46 9.89 8.53
N ASP A 6 -4.40 10.42 9.30
CA ASP A 6 -4.40 11.82 9.65
C ASP A 6 -3.26 12.04 10.65
N ILE A 7 -2.10 12.39 10.11
CA ILE A 7 -0.88 12.63 10.89
C ILE A 7 -1.12 13.75 11.91
N ASP A 8 -2.02 14.66 11.60
CA ASP A 8 -2.40 15.75 12.52
C ASP A 8 -3.18 15.27 13.75
N THR A 9 -3.68 14.03 13.73
CA THR A 9 -4.36 13.41 14.89
C THR A 9 -3.44 12.58 15.77
N LEU A 10 -2.16 12.43 15.43
CA LEU A 10 -1.19 11.77 16.31
C LEU A 10 -1.07 12.59 17.60
N THR A 11 -1.55 12.01 18.69
CA THR A 11 -1.49 12.66 19.99
C THR A 11 -0.20 12.28 20.72
N PRO A 12 0.49 13.23 21.37
CA PRO A 12 1.68 12.93 22.19
C PRO A 12 1.43 11.80 23.19
N LYS A 13 0.21 11.70 23.71
CA LYS A 13 -0.18 10.68 24.69
C LYS A 13 0.12 9.23 24.24
N ALA A 14 0.08 8.96 22.93
CA ALA A 14 0.41 7.64 22.39
C ALA A 14 1.90 7.28 22.58
N TYR A 15 2.75 8.28 22.78
CA TYR A 15 4.20 8.14 22.93
C TYR A 15 4.67 8.31 24.37
N ALA A 16 3.76 8.22 25.35
CA ALA A 16 4.08 8.34 26.78
C ALA A 16 4.76 7.10 27.40
N ILE A 17 4.99 6.06 26.61
CA ILE A 17 5.62 4.80 27.04
C ILE A 17 7.02 4.68 26.45
N PRO A 18 7.92 3.87 27.03
CA PRO A 18 9.24 3.57 26.45
C PRO A 18 9.10 3.19 24.98
N THR A 19 9.92 3.79 24.12
CA THR A 19 9.79 3.68 22.67
C THR A 19 11.08 3.23 22.02
N LEU A 20 11.03 2.16 21.23
CA LEU A 20 12.12 1.75 20.35
C LEU A 20 11.76 2.06 18.89
N VAL A 21 12.64 2.77 18.21
CA VAL A 21 12.54 3.10 16.79
C VAL A 21 13.68 2.41 16.06
N ALA A 22 13.37 1.59 15.07
CA ALA A 22 14.33 0.85 14.27
C ALA A 22 14.18 1.18 12.79
N TYR A 23 15.28 1.55 12.12
CA TYR A 23 15.31 1.83 10.69
C TYR A 23 16.46 1.14 9.99
N GLY A 24 16.22 0.70 8.77
CA GLY A 24 17.27 0.29 7.85
C GLY A 24 17.82 1.48 7.06
N THR A 25 19.15 1.54 6.87
CA THR A 25 19.75 2.67 6.12
C THR A 25 19.45 2.64 4.62
N LYS A 26 18.97 1.52 4.09
CA LYS A 26 18.50 1.38 2.70
C LYS A 26 16.97 1.46 2.58
N ASP A 27 16.27 1.83 3.63
CA ASP A 27 14.82 2.01 3.56
C ASP A 27 14.48 3.18 2.63
N VAL A 28 13.82 2.87 1.53
CA VAL A 28 13.34 3.85 0.53
C VAL A 28 11.84 4.14 0.66
N MET A 29 11.18 3.53 1.65
CA MET A 29 9.74 3.62 1.84
C MET A 29 9.34 4.65 2.88
N THR A 30 10.22 4.98 3.81
CA THR A 30 9.94 5.90 4.93
C THR A 30 10.88 7.10 4.94
N ALA A 31 10.37 8.21 5.42
CA ALA A 31 11.15 9.41 5.71
C ALA A 31 11.81 9.24 7.09
N GLN A 32 12.93 8.52 7.15
CA GLN A 32 13.55 8.07 8.41
C GLN A 32 13.99 9.24 9.30
N VAL A 33 14.55 10.29 8.71
CA VAL A 33 15.03 11.45 9.48
C VAL A 33 13.86 12.22 10.06
N GLU A 34 12.95 12.70 9.22
CA GLU A 34 11.77 13.46 9.68
C GLU A 34 10.83 12.62 10.56
N GLY A 35 10.66 11.33 10.25
CA GLY A 35 9.88 10.40 11.05
C GLY A 35 10.46 10.23 12.45
N THR A 36 11.77 10.11 12.56
CA THR A 36 12.48 10.02 13.84
C THR A 36 12.32 11.31 14.65
N GLU A 37 12.57 12.46 14.03
CA GLU A 37 12.39 13.77 14.68
C GLU A 37 10.97 13.94 15.21
N LYS A 38 9.97 13.59 14.41
CA LYS A 38 8.57 13.67 14.81
C LYS A 38 8.22 12.75 15.98
N ILE A 39 8.74 11.53 15.99
CA ILE A 39 8.52 10.57 17.10
C ILE A 39 9.15 11.11 18.39
N VAL A 40 10.38 11.62 18.32
CA VAL A 40 11.09 12.19 19.45
C VAL A 40 10.31 13.39 20.01
N ASP A 41 9.89 14.31 19.15
CA ASP A 41 9.10 15.47 19.55
C ASP A 41 7.80 15.06 20.27
N LEU A 42 7.08 14.08 19.74
CA LEU A 42 5.85 13.60 20.36
C LEU A 42 6.10 12.90 21.70
N ALA A 43 7.17 12.14 21.80
CA ALA A 43 7.58 11.49 23.05
C ALA A 43 7.94 12.55 24.12
N HIS A 44 8.72 13.58 23.77
CA HIS A 44 9.07 14.67 24.68
C HIS A 44 7.86 15.45 25.12
N GLN A 45 6.93 15.77 24.22
CA GLN A 45 5.67 16.41 24.56
C GLN A 45 4.82 15.57 25.54
N ALA A 46 4.97 14.25 25.49
CA ALA A 46 4.33 13.33 26.44
C ALA A 46 5.13 13.15 27.75
N GLY A 47 6.28 13.80 27.88
CA GLY A 47 7.19 13.64 29.03
C GLY A 47 7.99 12.33 28.99
N ASN A 48 8.03 11.65 27.89
CA ASN A 48 8.79 10.41 27.72
C ASN A 48 10.18 10.72 27.13
N TRP A 49 11.22 10.45 27.92
CA TRP A 49 12.62 10.55 27.53
C TRP A 49 13.25 9.18 27.27
N ASP A 50 12.50 8.10 27.52
CA ASP A 50 12.93 6.73 27.28
C ASP A 50 12.69 6.34 25.81
N VAL A 51 13.45 6.97 24.92
CA VAL A 51 13.41 6.75 23.47
C VAL A 51 14.74 6.15 23.02
N THR A 52 14.69 5.03 22.36
CA THR A 52 15.84 4.39 21.74
C THR A 52 15.67 4.40 20.23
N ILE A 53 16.66 4.92 19.52
CA ILE A 53 16.70 4.96 18.06
C ILE A 53 17.86 4.10 17.60
N ARG A 54 17.56 3.12 16.75
CA ARG A 54 18.58 2.24 16.16
C ARG A 54 18.50 2.23 14.65
N THR A 55 19.64 2.35 14.01
CA THR A 55 19.76 2.30 12.56
C THR A 55 20.68 1.16 12.16
N TYR A 56 20.20 0.32 11.27
CA TYR A 56 20.89 -0.88 10.81
C TYR A 56 21.46 -0.67 9.41
N PRO A 57 22.79 -0.84 9.25
CA PRO A 57 23.44 -0.65 7.96
C PRO A 57 22.95 -1.68 6.95
N ILE A 58 22.85 -1.26 5.69
CA ILE A 58 22.42 -2.09 4.55
C ILE A 58 21.06 -2.79 4.72
N ALA A 59 20.34 -2.48 5.76
CA ALA A 59 18.99 -3.02 5.96
C ALA A 59 17.95 -2.23 5.17
N ASN A 60 16.97 -2.94 4.64
CA ASN A 60 15.84 -2.41 3.89
C ASN A 60 14.67 -2.01 4.82
N HIS A 61 13.51 -1.68 4.24
CA HIS A 61 12.31 -1.27 4.98
C HIS A 61 11.83 -2.29 6.03
N VAL A 62 12.01 -3.58 5.78
CA VAL A 62 11.64 -4.65 6.73
C VAL A 62 12.82 -5.14 7.57
N LEU A 63 13.88 -4.35 7.65
CA LEU A 63 15.08 -4.61 8.43
C LEU A 63 15.81 -5.91 8.03
N ARG A 64 15.72 -6.28 6.75
CA ARG A 64 16.49 -7.39 6.17
C ARG A 64 17.69 -6.88 5.40
N LEU A 65 18.74 -7.70 5.36
CA LEU A 65 19.95 -7.39 4.59
C LEU A 65 19.73 -7.53 3.10
N GLY A 66 20.42 -6.70 2.33
CA GLY A 66 20.42 -6.76 0.87
C GLY A 66 19.35 -5.90 0.22
N ASP A 67 19.32 -5.99 -1.10
CA ASP A 67 18.33 -5.29 -1.88
C ASP A 67 16.95 -5.83 -1.56
N GLU A 68 15.98 -5.00 -1.68
CA GLU A 68 14.58 -5.11 -1.29
C GLU A 68 13.91 -6.45 -1.70
N ALA A 69 14.67 -7.35 -2.24
CA ALA A 69 14.21 -8.34 -3.15
C ALA A 69 13.83 -9.68 -2.56
N ASN A 70 14.39 -10.10 -1.47
CA ASN A 70 14.16 -11.48 -1.05
C ASN A 70 13.63 -11.57 0.37
N SER A 71 12.41 -12.09 0.49
CA SER A 71 11.87 -12.53 1.79
C SER A 71 12.73 -13.60 2.49
N GLY A 72 13.74 -14.16 1.79
CA GLY A 72 14.69 -15.14 2.31
C GLY A 72 16.00 -14.55 2.84
N THR A 73 16.24 -13.23 2.70
CA THR A 73 17.44 -12.61 3.26
C THR A 73 17.35 -12.53 4.78
N PRO A 74 18.46 -12.67 5.50
CA PRO A 74 18.47 -12.58 6.96
C PRO A 74 18.08 -11.16 7.40
N PHE A 75 17.65 -11.05 8.65
CA PHE A 75 17.54 -9.76 9.30
C PHE A 75 18.91 -9.10 9.44
N ALA A 76 18.91 -7.78 9.57
CA ALA A 76 20.11 -7.02 9.87
C ALA A 76 20.79 -7.57 11.12
N ASP A 77 22.13 -7.59 11.08
CA ASP A 77 22.92 -8.08 12.19
C ASP A 77 22.53 -7.39 13.51
N ALA A 78 22.39 -8.17 14.56
CA ALA A 78 21.96 -7.78 15.89
C ALA A 78 20.52 -7.20 16.01
N TYR A 79 19.75 -7.05 14.93
CA TYR A 79 18.41 -6.45 15.03
C TYR A 79 17.49 -7.20 16.00
N VAL A 80 17.42 -8.52 15.88
CA VAL A 80 16.52 -9.34 16.71
C VAL A 80 16.99 -9.32 18.17
N ASP A 81 18.29 -9.46 18.41
CA ASP A 81 18.89 -9.43 19.75
C ASP A 81 18.67 -8.06 20.40
N ASP A 82 18.89 -6.98 19.65
CA ASP A 82 18.66 -5.61 20.12
C ASP A 82 17.22 -5.36 20.56
N VAL A 83 16.24 -5.87 19.79
CA VAL A 83 14.81 -5.74 20.14
C VAL A 83 14.50 -6.55 21.40
N VAL A 84 15.00 -7.77 21.49
CA VAL A 84 14.80 -8.63 22.66
C VAL A 84 15.43 -8.01 23.90
N ASP A 85 16.68 -7.58 23.81
CA ASP A 85 17.41 -6.95 24.93
C ASP A 85 16.73 -5.67 25.40
N TRP A 86 16.29 -4.84 24.45
CA TRP A 86 15.54 -3.64 24.77
C TRP A 86 14.21 -3.97 25.48
N ALA A 87 13.45 -4.93 24.97
CA ALA A 87 12.17 -5.35 25.56
C ALA A 87 12.36 -5.93 26.97
N VAL A 88 13.35 -6.81 27.13
CA VAL A 88 13.71 -7.39 28.43
C VAL A 88 14.16 -6.31 29.42
N GLY A 89 15.05 -5.41 28.99
CA GLY A 89 15.49 -4.29 29.82
C GLY A 89 14.34 -3.42 30.28
N THR A 90 13.46 -3.06 29.36
CA THR A 90 12.27 -2.22 29.66
C THR A 90 11.32 -2.90 30.64
N THR A 91 11.05 -4.20 30.47
CA THR A 91 10.19 -4.96 31.38
C THR A 91 10.80 -5.14 32.77
N HIS A 92 12.10 -5.14 32.91
CA HIS A 92 12.81 -5.15 34.18
C HIS A 92 12.97 -3.76 34.82
N GLY A 93 12.34 -2.74 34.23
CA GLY A 93 12.30 -1.40 34.78
C GLY A 93 13.57 -0.58 34.57
N LEU A 94 14.41 -0.96 33.59
CA LEU A 94 15.53 -0.14 33.16
C LEU A 94 14.99 1.09 32.41
N LYS A 95 14.80 2.17 33.13
CA LYS A 95 14.38 3.45 32.57
C LYS A 95 15.57 4.25 32.09
N GLN A 96 15.38 4.92 30.99
CA GLN A 96 16.33 5.88 30.46
C GLN A 96 15.81 7.31 30.74
N THR A 97 16.73 8.19 30.99
CA THR A 97 16.44 9.62 31.27
C THR A 97 16.80 10.52 30.10
N SER A 98 17.29 9.93 29.02
CA SER A 98 17.66 10.61 27.77
C SER A 98 17.53 9.67 26.61
N GLU A 99 17.43 10.22 25.40
CA GLU A 99 17.41 9.41 24.19
C GLU A 99 18.72 8.68 24.00
N ARG A 100 18.62 7.49 23.39
CA ARG A 100 19.75 6.74 22.87
C ARG A 100 19.68 6.64 21.37
N VAL A 101 20.70 7.12 20.71
CA VAL A 101 20.87 6.98 19.25
C VAL A 101 22.08 6.10 19.01
N ALA A 102 21.85 4.96 18.35
CA ALA A 102 22.90 4.00 18.03
C ALA A 102 22.76 3.50 16.59
N GLY A 103 23.89 3.14 16.00
CA GLY A 103 23.96 2.59 14.66
C GLY A 103 24.58 3.55 13.64
N THR A 104 24.30 3.28 12.37
CA THR A 104 24.87 4.03 11.24
C THR A 104 24.10 5.32 10.99
N ARG A 105 24.81 6.35 10.56
CA ARG A 105 24.19 7.62 10.19
C ARG A 105 23.15 7.43 9.11
N MET A 106 21.95 7.95 9.35
CA MET A 106 20.87 7.93 8.36
C MET A 106 20.97 9.10 7.38
N TYR A 107 20.56 8.81 6.16
CA TYR A 107 20.34 9.81 5.13
C TYR A 107 18.95 9.59 4.57
N GLN A 108 18.11 10.63 4.61
CA GLN A 108 16.79 10.54 4.03
C GLN A 108 16.89 10.61 2.50
N SER A 109 16.46 9.53 1.84
CA SER A 109 16.44 9.43 0.39
C SER A 109 15.14 9.95 -0.23
N ILE A 110 14.08 10.08 0.58
CA ILE A 110 12.75 10.51 0.15
C ILE A 110 12.48 11.89 0.75
N ALA A 111 12.19 12.86 -0.11
CA ALA A 111 11.70 14.15 0.34
C ALA A 111 10.22 14.02 0.78
N VAL A 112 9.91 14.49 1.99
CA VAL A 112 8.52 14.59 2.43
C VAL A 112 7.94 15.89 1.88
N PRO A 113 6.87 15.84 1.07
CA PRO A 113 6.22 17.06 0.61
C PRO A 113 5.66 17.85 1.80
N LEU A 114 5.90 19.16 1.81
CA LEU A 114 5.46 20.07 2.87
C LEU A 114 3.93 20.12 3.05
N ASP A 115 3.18 19.68 2.04
CA ASP A 115 1.71 19.69 2.01
C ASP A 115 1.13 18.29 1.74
N LEU A 116 1.49 17.30 2.54
CA LEU A 116 0.82 15.99 2.53
C LEU A 116 -0.58 16.12 3.13
N LYS A 117 -1.44 16.87 2.46
CA LYS A 117 -2.89 16.81 2.74
C LYS A 117 -3.43 15.57 2.06
N ALA A 118 -3.85 14.65 2.90
CA ALA A 118 -4.53 13.47 2.45
C ALA A 118 -5.78 13.85 1.65
N ASN A 119 -5.78 13.54 0.36
CA ASN A 119 -6.90 13.83 -0.51
C ASN A 119 -7.98 12.74 -0.40
N ARG A 120 -8.70 12.73 0.73
CA ARG A 120 -9.81 11.79 0.98
C ARG A 120 -10.85 11.84 -0.14
N GLY A 121 -11.12 13.04 -0.64
CA GLY A 121 -12.09 13.23 -1.72
C GLY A 121 -11.70 12.50 -2.99
N LEU A 122 -10.44 12.58 -3.40
CA LEU A 122 -9.95 11.89 -4.59
C LEU A 122 -10.01 10.36 -4.42
N THR A 123 -9.64 9.84 -3.25
CA THR A 123 -9.68 8.40 -2.97
C THR A 123 -11.11 7.88 -3.00
N ILE A 124 -12.06 8.55 -2.35
CA ILE A 124 -13.47 8.17 -2.38
C ILE A 124 -14.04 8.24 -3.81
N TYR A 125 -13.70 9.29 -4.55
CA TYR A 125 -14.11 9.43 -5.94
C TYR A 125 -13.60 8.28 -6.81
N LEU A 126 -12.31 7.93 -6.70
CA LEU A 126 -11.72 6.83 -7.45
C LEU A 126 -12.36 5.48 -7.09
N VAL A 127 -12.57 5.20 -5.80
CA VAL A 127 -13.24 3.97 -5.35
C VAL A 127 -14.68 3.91 -5.87
N ALA A 128 -15.44 5.01 -5.78
CA ALA A 128 -16.80 5.09 -6.28
C ALA A 128 -16.85 4.89 -7.80
N LEU A 129 -15.92 5.50 -8.54
CA LEU A 129 -15.82 5.34 -9.99
C LEU A 129 -15.57 3.88 -10.37
N HIS A 130 -14.59 3.22 -9.74
CA HIS A 130 -14.27 1.83 -10.05
C HIS A 130 -15.40 0.87 -9.65
N ALA A 131 -16.02 1.09 -8.50
CA ALA A 131 -17.18 0.32 -8.06
C ALA A 131 -18.34 0.45 -9.03
N SER A 132 -18.64 1.68 -9.50
CA SER A 132 -19.71 1.91 -10.48
C SER A 132 -19.40 1.27 -11.84
N MET A 133 -18.16 1.33 -12.30
CA MET A 133 -17.74 0.63 -13.53
C MET A 133 -17.92 -0.89 -13.40
N LEU A 134 -17.52 -1.47 -12.27
CA LEU A 134 -17.70 -2.90 -12.01
C LEU A 134 -19.18 -3.30 -12.00
N VAL A 135 -20.04 -2.52 -11.33
CA VAL A 135 -21.50 -2.75 -11.29
C VAL A 135 -22.10 -2.70 -12.69
N LEU A 136 -21.72 -1.70 -13.52
CA LEU A 136 -22.20 -1.58 -14.88
C LEU A 136 -21.75 -2.75 -15.77
N LEU A 137 -20.50 -3.21 -15.63
CA LEU A 137 -20.00 -4.38 -16.35
C LEU A 137 -20.72 -5.67 -15.95
N LEU A 138 -20.96 -5.87 -14.64
CA LEU A 138 -21.74 -7.02 -14.16
C LEU A 138 -23.18 -6.98 -14.69
N ALA A 139 -23.84 -5.81 -14.66
CA ALA A 139 -25.17 -5.62 -15.22
C ALA A 139 -25.20 -5.95 -16.71
N ALA A 140 -24.22 -5.45 -17.46
CA ALA A 140 -24.09 -5.75 -18.90
C ALA A 140 -23.88 -7.26 -19.13
N GLY A 141 -23.05 -7.92 -18.33
CA GLY A 141 -22.82 -9.35 -18.40
C GLY A 141 -24.11 -10.16 -18.13
N VAL A 142 -24.88 -9.78 -17.11
CA VAL A 142 -26.18 -10.42 -16.79
C VAL A 142 -27.18 -10.23 -17.94
N LEU A 143 -27.25 -9.03 -18.52
CA LEU A 143 -28.13 -8.78 -19.66
C LEU A 143 -27.73 -9.61 -20.89
N TRP A 144 -26.44 -9.70 -21.20
CA TRP A 144 -25.94 -10.54 -22.29
C TRP A 144 -26.22 -12.02 -22.03
N LEU A 145 -26.06 -12.50 -20.83
CA LEU A 145 -26.38 -13.87 -20.43
C LEU A 145 -27.89 -14.15 -20.61
N ALA A 146 -28.75 -13.24 -20.18
CA ALA A 146 -30.20 -13.34 -20.36
C ALA A 146 -30.59 -13.38 -21.85
N VAL A 147 -29.96 -12.57 -22.69
CA VAL A 147 -30.17 -12.61 -24.13
C VAL A 147 -29.71 -13.93 -24.74
N LEU A 148 -28.55 -14.45 -24.31
CA LEU A 148 -28.02 -15.73 -24.77
C LEU A 148 -28.97 -16.87 -24.38
N MET A 149 -29.42 -16.91 -23.13
CA MET A 149 -30.38 -17.93 -22.66
C MET A 149 -31.68 -17.87 -23.42
N ARG A 150 -32.26 -16.70 -23.66
CA ARG A 150 -33.46 -16.52 -24.48
C ARG A 150 -33.25 -17.00 -25.92
N LYS A 151 -32.06 -16.74 -26.49
CA LYS A 151 -31.71 -17.21 -27.85
C LYS A 151 -31.60 -18.72 -27.92
N ILE A 152 -30.98 -19.37 -26.93
CA ILE A 152 -30.85 -20.83 -26.85
C ILE A 152 -32.25 -21.45 -26.70
N TRP A 153 -33.06 -20.92 -25.80
CA TRP A 153 -34.42 -21.42 -25.55
C TRP A 153 -35.36 -21.28 -26.76
N ALA A 154 -35.29 -20.12 -27.46
CA ALA A 154 -36.04 -19.94 -28.68
C ALA A 154 -35.60 -20.94 -29.77
N ARG A 155 -34.31 -21.22 -29.89
CA ARG A 155 -33.76 -22.16 -30.86
C ARG A 155 -34.20 -23.59 -30.56
N ALA A 156 -34.22 -23.97 -29.27
CA ALA A 156 -34.72 -25.29 -28.83
C ALA A 156 -36.22 -25.49 -29.15
N ARG A 157 -36.98 -24.38 -29.28
CA ARG A 157 -38.41 -24.42 -29.65
C ARG A 157 -38.65 -24.18 -31.14
N GLY A 158 -37.62 -24.26 -31.98
CA GLY A 158 -37.74 -24.04 -33.44
C GLY A 158 -38.08 -22.59 -33.82
N ARG A 159 -37.96 -21.63 -32.87
CA ARG A 159 -38.26 -20.21 -33.11
C ARG A 159 -36.98 -19.41 -33.31
N ARG A 160 -37.03 -18.39 -34.19
CA ARG A 160 -35.91 -17.44 -34.33
C ARG A 160 -36.12 -16.26 -33.35
N TYR A 161 -35.16 -16.14 -32.42
CA TYR A 161 -35.13 -14.97 -31.54
C TYR A 161 -34.42 -13.83 -32.24
N ARG A 162 -35.11 -12.70 -32.41
CA ARG A 162 -34.54 -11.44 -32.91
C ARG A 162 -34.57 -10.43 -31.76
N LEU A 163 -33.42 -9.88 -31.42
CA LEU A 163 -33.39 -8.66 -30.61
C LEU A 163 -34.01 -7.54 -31.49
N GLY A 164 -35.07 -6.89 -30.99
CA GLY A 164 -35.74 -5.81 -31.66
C GLY A 164 -34.98 -4.47 -31.65
N LEU A 165 -33.66 -4.55 -31.87
CA LEU A 165 -32.80 -3.37 -31.95
C LEU A 165 -32.78 -2.83 -33.38
N ALA A 166 -32.68 -1.49 -33.52
CA ALA A 166 -32.52 -0.85 -34.79
C ALA A 166 -31.30 -1.37 -35.57
N GLN A 167 -31.35 -1.34 -36.88
CA GLN A 167 -30.27 -1.83 -37.73
C GLN A 167 -28.99 -1.03 -37.45
N GLY A 168 -27.89 -1.72 -37.22
CA GLY A 168 -26.60 -1.15 -36.81
C GLY A 168 -26.38 -0.98 -35.30
N PHE A 169 -27.43 -0.72 -34.52
CA PHE A 169 -27.33 -0.47 -33.09
C PHE A 169 -26.74 -1.69 -32.32
N LYS A 170 -27.10 -2.90 -32.77
CA LYS A 170 -26.56 -4.15 -32.18
C LYS A 170 -25.05 -4.20 -32.29
N THR A 171 -24.49 -3.88 -33.45
CA THR A 171 -23.06 -3.90 -33.71
C THR A 171 -22.36 -2.88 -32.82
N SER A 172 -22.87 -1.65 -32.80
CA SER A 172 -22.32 -0.58 -31.96
C SER A 172 -22.34 -0.95 -30.46
N LEU A 173 -23.45 -1.55 -29.99
CA LEU A 173 -23.58 -1.98 -28.61
C LEU A 173 -22.58 -3.10 -28.25
N VAL A 174 -22.40 -4.09 -29.13
CA VAL A 174 -21.43 -5.18 -28.94
C VAL A 174 -20.03 -4.61 -28.94
N THR A 175 -19.67 -3.77 -29.90
CA THR A 175 -18.34 -3.15 -29.98
C THR A 175 -18.05 -2.33 -28.75
N LEU A 176 -19.01 -1.50 -28.30
CA LEU A 176 -18.85 -0.69 -27.09
C LEU A 176 -18.64 -1.56 -25.86
N THR A 177 -19.43 -2.62 -25.69
CA THR A 177 -19.31 -3.55 -24.57
C THR A 177 -17.93 -4.24 -24.56
N ILE A 178 -17.47 -4.72 -25.71
CA ILE A 178 -16.17 -5.37 -25.83
C ILE A 178 -15.04 -4.36 -25.53
N ALA A 179 -15.11 -3.15 -26.10
CA ALA A 179 -14.11 -2.12 -25.89
C ALA A 179 -14.04 -1.73 -24.38
N THR A 180 -15.20 -1.55 -23.74
CA THR A 180 -15.25 -1.24 -22.31
C THR A 180 -14.66 -2.37 -21.45
N MET A 181 -15.00 -3.62 -21.76
CA MET A 181 -14.44 -4.77 -21.05
C MET A 181 -12.92 -4.88 -21.24
N ALA A 182 -12.45 -4.71 -22.48
CA ALA A 182 -11.01 -4.76 -22.77
C ALA A 182 -10.26 -3.65 -22.05
N THR A 183 -10.77 -2.44 -22.08
CA THR A 183 -10.18 -1.30 -21.36
C THR A 183 -10.14 -1.53 -19.85
N PHE A 184 -11.22 -2.06 -19.29
CA PHE A 184 -11.29 -2.37 -17.86
C PHE A 184 -10.28 -3.46 -17.45
N VAL A 185 -10.16 -4.54 -18.24
CA VAL A 185 -9.19 -5.61 -18.01
C VAL A 185 -7.76 -5.08 -18.08
N LEU A 186 -7.45 -4.28 -19.10
CA LEU A 186 -6.13 -3.64 -19.24
C LEU A 186 -5.82 -2.70 -18.07
N PHE A 187 -6.81 -1.94 -17.62
CA PHE A 187 -6.66 -1.08 -16.45
C PHE A 187 -6.39 -1.90 -15.17
N CYS A 188 -7.15 -2.98 -14.94
CA CYS A 188 -6.92 -3.86 -13.78
C CYS A 188 -5.56 -4.54 -13.84
N ALA A 189 -5.11 -4.95 -15.02
CA ALA A 189 -3.79 -5.53 -15.20
C ALA A 189 -2.69 -4.50 -14.88
N GLY A 190 -2.77 -3.29 -15.44
CA GLY A 190 -1.82 -2.22 -15.15
C GLY A 190 -1.80 -1.81 -13.68
N LEU A 191 -2.97 -1.74 -13.04
CA LEU A 191 -3.05 -1.47 -11.59
C LEU A 191 -2.41 -2.62 -10.80
N GLY A 192 -2.63 -3.86 -11.22
CA GLY A 192 -2.01 -5.05 -10.63
C GLY A 192 -0.48 -4.98 -10.72
N ASP A 193 0.06 -4.60 -11.87
CA ASP A 193 1.50 -4.44 -12.07
C ASP A 193 2.08 -3.34 -11.18
N VAL A 194 1.40 -2.20 -11.05
CA VAL A 194 1.80 -1.12 -10.14
C VAL A 194 1.80 -1.59 -8.69
N ILE A 195 0.74 -2.27 -8.24
CA ILE A 195 0.64 -2.80 -6.88
C ILE A 195 1.75 -3.82 -6.63
N MET A 196 1.98 -4.74 -7.57
CA MET A 196 3.05 -5.72 -7.45
C MET A 196 4.44 -5.08 -7.48
N GLY A 197 4.62 -4.01 -8.25
CA GLY A 197 5.84 -3.20 -8.23
C GLY A 197 6.09 -2.58 -6.86
N VAL A 198 5.07 -1.98 -6.25
CA VAL A 198 5.16 -1.42 -4.90
C VAL A 198 5.43 -2.50 -3.86
N VAL A 199 4.73 -3.65 -3.96
CA VAL A 199 4.97 -4.79 -3.06
C VAL A 199 6.40 -5.30 -3.20
N LYS A 200 6.89 -5.46 -4.42
CA LYS A 200 8.28 -5.86 -4.68
C LYS A 200 9.27 -4.85 -4.15
N LEU A 201 9.00 -3.56 -4.31
CA LEU A 201 9.85 -2.50 -3.76
C LEU A 201 9.88 -2.51 -2.24
N ALA A 202 8.72 -2.70 -1.60
CA ALA A 202 8.58 -2.68 -0.14
C ALA A 202 9.09 -3.96 0.53
N TRP A 203 8.79 -5.12 -0.04
CA TRP A 203 9.17 -6.43 0.50
C TRP A 203 10.27 -7.12 -0.32
N GLY A 204 10.79 -6.43 -1.25
CA GLY A 204 12.00 -6.70 -1.98
C GLY A 204 12.12 -8.06 -2.62
N SER A 205 11.71 -8.22 -3.86
CA SER A 205 12.04 -9.43 -4.62
C SER A 205 12.45 -9.13 -6.07
N ALA A 206 13.35 -8.26 -6.30
CA ALA A 206 14.19 -8.06 -7.46
C ALA A 206 14.45 -6.57 -7.71
N PRO A 207 15.60 -6.17 -8.21
CA PRO A 207 15.81 -4.80 -8.63
C PRO A 207 14.77 -4.45 -9.71
N VAL A 208 14.06 -3.35 -9.51
CA VAL A 208 13.20 -2.79 -10.55
C VAL A 208 14.14 -2.15 -11.55
N GLU A 209 14.40 -2.82 -12.66
CA GLU A 209 15.01 -2.18 -13.81
C GLU A 209 13.99 -1.16 -14.34
N TYR A 210 14.27 0.10 -14.16
CA TYR A 210 13.55 1.16 -14.86
C TYR A 210 14.03 1.19 -16.31
N PRO A 211 13.11 1.24 -17.29
CA PRO A 211 13.48 1.39 -18.69
C PRO A 211 14.11 2.75 -18.96
#